data_52ff6ebd6619b0be84e1a4ad8d26dc8c
#
_entry.id   52ff6ebd6619b0be84e1a4ad8d26dc8c
#
_cell.length_a   1.000
_cell.length_b   1.000
_cell.length_c   1.000
_cell.angle_alpha   90.00
_cell.angle_beta   90.00
_cell.angle_gamma   90.00
#
_symmetry.space_group_name_H-M   'P 1'
#
loop_
_entity.id
_entity.type
_entity.pdbx_description
1 polymer ?
#
loop_
_entity_poly.entity_id
_entity_poly.type
_entity_poly.pdbx_seq_one_letter_code
_entity_poly.pdbx_strand_id
1 'polypeptide(L)'
;DDFRKDALATALHVYYINRKYPHAELSLSCPRLRPIVNNDRINPRDVGEKELCQVLCAYRIFLPFAGITVSSRESATFRNGIAKICATKVSAGVSTGIGDHEEKYECKKDDDVGDEQFEINDDRSFGKMYEDMEQGGLQPVLNDYIYV
;
A
#
# COMPACT_ATOMS: atom_id res chain seq x y z
N ASP A 1 -4.40 -4.65 21.07
CA ASP A 1 -5.52 -3.83 20.59
C ASP A 1 -6.21 -4.55 19.43
N ASP A 2 -7.51 -4.33 19.28
CA ASP A 2 -8.32 -4.99 18.25
C ASP A 2 -8.24 -4.18 16.94
N PHE A 3 -7.57 -4.71 15.94
CA PHE A 3 -7.42 -4.06 14.62
C PHE A 3 -8.76 -3.67 13.97
N ARG A 4 -9.87 -4.33 14.33
CA ARG A 4 -11.20 -4.00 13.80
C ARG A 4 -11.69 -2.65 14.30
N LYS A 5 -11.32 -2.27 15.53
CA LYS A 5 -11.65 -0.96 16.09
C LYS A 5 -10.89 0.14 15.35
N ASP A 6 -9.61 -0.08 15.08
CA ASP A 6 -8.79 0.86 14.31
C ASP A 6 -9.29 1.00 12.88
N ALA A 7 -9.64 -0.13 12.24
CA ALA A 7 -10.24 -0.14 10.91
C ALA A 7 -11.57 0.64 10.89
N LEU A 8 -12.45 0.42 11.87
CA LEU A 8 -13.72 1.14 11.98
C LEU A 8 -13.50 2.64 12.21
N ALA A 9 -12.59 3.01 13.11
CA ALA A 9 -12.26 4.40 13.38
C ALA A 9 -11.74 5.11 12.13
N THR A 10 -10.86 4.46 11.37
CA THR A 10 -10.33 4.97 10.10
C THR A 10 -11.46 5.16 9.08
N ALA A 11 -12.34 4.18 8.92
CA ALA A 11 -13.48 4.26 8.01
C ALA A 11 -14.42 5.42 8.34
N LEU A 12 -14.75 5.58 9.62
CA LEU A 12 -15.59 6.69 10.10
C LEU A 12 -14.91 8.04 9.90
N HIS A 13 -13.60 8.12 10.12
CA HIS A 13 -12.82 9.33 9.88
C HIS A 13 -12.93 9.77 8.42
N VAL A 14 -12.68 8.87 7.47
CA VAL A 14 -12.82 9.14 6.03
C VAL A 14 -14.25 9.52 5.67
N TYR A 15 -15.24 8.82 6.21
CA TYR A 15 -16.66 9.13 5.99
C TYR A 15 -17.00 10.56 6.42
N TYR A 16 -16.57 10.99 7.60
CA TYR A 16 -16.84 12.35 8.09
C TYR A 16 -16.05 13.41 7.34
N ILE A 17 -14.81 13.13 6.91
CA ILE A 17 -14.05 14.03 6.04
C ILE A 17 -14.79 14.24 4.73
N ASN A 18 -15.26 13.17 4.08
CA ASN A 18 -16.02 13.27 2.84
C ASN A 18 -17.28 14.11 2.99
N ARG A 19 -18.01 13.94 4.10
CA ARG A 19 -19.20 14.77 4.37
C ARG A 19 -18.90 16.23 4.57
N LYS A 20 -17.74 16.54 5.14
CA LYS A 20 -17.31 17.91 5.39
C LYS A 20 -16.72 18.56 4.14
N TYR A 21 -16.02 17.78 3.34
CA TYR A 21 -15.31 18.22 2.14
C TYR A 21 -15.66 17.33 0.95
N PRO A 22 -16.88 17.45 0.39
CA PRO A 22 -17.38 16.50 -0.62
C PRO A 22 -16.63 16.53 -1.94
N HIS A 23 -15.84 17.59 -2.20
CA HIS A 23 -15.02 17.73 -3.41
C HIS A 23 -13.56 17.27 -3.21
N ALA A 24 -13.20 16.82 -1.99
CA ALA A 24 -11.85 16.32 -1.75
C ALA A 24 -11.72 14.89 -2.24
N GLU A 25 -10.65 14.60 -2.96
CA GLU A 25 -10.24 13.22 -3.22
C GLU A 25 -9.71 12.58 -1.94
N LEU A 26 -10.25 11.43 -1.59
CA LEU A 26 -9.85 10.69 -0.39
C LEU A 26 -9.30 9.32 -0.77
N SER A 27 -8.19 8.96 -0.16
CA SER A 27 -7.54 7.67 -0.35
C SER A 27 -7.10 7.08 0.99
N LEU A 28 -7.19 5.77 1.10
CA LEU A 28 -6.79 4.97 2.25
C LEU A 28 -5.55 4.16 1.91
N SER A 29 -4.60 4.10 2.85
CA SER A 29 -3.48 3.18 2.79
C SER A 29 -3.38 2.43 4.11
N CYS A 30 -3.42 1.10 4.07
CA CYS A 30 -3.44 0.24 5.25
C CYS A 30 -2.24 -0.72 5.21
N PRO A 31 -1.01 -0.23 5.44
CA PRO A 31 0.15 -1.12 5.53
C PRO A 31 0.09 -1.94 6.81
N ARG A 32 0.35 -3.25 6.72
CA ARG A 32 0.54 -4.08 7.91
C ARG A 32 1.85 -3.73 8.61
N LEU A 33 1.89 -3.94 9.92
CA LEU A 33 3.14 -3.90 10.66
C LEU A 33 4.09 -4.98 10.11
N ARG A 34 5.33 -4.59 9.88
CA ARG A 34 6.43 -5.48 9.53
C ARG A 34 7.50 -5.40 10.59
N PRO A 35 8.36 -6.43 10.70
CA PRO A 35 9.53 -6.33 11.55
C PRO A 35 10.27 -5.02 11.27
N ILE A 36 10.63 -4.32 12.33
CA ILE A 36 11.45 -3.12 12.26
C ILE A 36 12.84 -3.53 12.69
N VAL A 37 13.85 -3.18 11.94
CA VAL A 37 15.23 -3.41 12.32
C VAL A 37 15.47 -2.80 13.69
N ASN A 38 16.02 -3.56 14.61
CA ASN A 38 16.30 -3.17 16.00
C ASN A 38 15.07 -2.96 16.94
N ASN A 39 13.89 -3.52 16.63
CA ASN A 39 12.74 -3.43 17.53
C ASN A 39 11.97 -4.75 17.65
N ASP A 40 12.33 -5.56 18.66
CA ASP A 40 11.71 -6.87 18.95
C ASP A 40 10.33 -6.78 19.63
N ARG A 41 9.86 -5.57 19.97
CA ARG A 41 8.60 -5.36 20.70
C ARG A 41 7.37 -5.33 19.80
N ILE A 42 7.55 -5.23 18.50
CA ILE A 42 6.45 -5.20 17.52
C ILE A 42 6.10 -6.64 17.16
N ASN A 43 4.84 -7.01 17.38
CA ASN A 43 4.31 -8.28 16.92
C ASN A 43 3.66 -8.11 15.53
N PRO A 44 4.34 -8.47 14.43
CA PRO A 44 3.79 -8.32 13.09
C PRO A 44 2.69 -9.34 12.75
N ARG A 45 2.33 -10.23 13.68
CA ARG A 45 1.39 -11.33 13.45
C ARG A 45 -0.07 -10.99 13.74
N ASP A 46 -0.34 -9.83 14.30
CA ASP A 46 -1.70 -9.45 14.72
C ASP A 46 -2.68 -9.29 13.55
N VAL A 47 -2.17 -8.96 12.36
CA VAL A 47 -2.96 -8.82 11.13
C VAL A 47 -2.29 -9.58 9.99
N GLY A 48 -2.89 -10.70 9.57
CA GLY A 48 -2.45 -11.47 8.41
C GLY A 48 -3.01 -10.92 7.08
N GLU A 49 -2.69 -11.58 5.97
CA GLU A 49 -3.21 -11.20 4.65
C GLU A 49 -4.73 -11.34 4.57
N LYS A 50 -5.29 -12.34 5.25
CA LYS A 50 -6.74 -12.57 5.30
C LYS A 50 -7.46 -11.41 5.99
N GLU A 51 -6.97 -10.98 7.14
CA GLU A 51 -7.53 -9.88 7.91
C GLU A 51 -7.41 -8.56 7.12
N LEU A 52 -6.25 -8.31 6.50
CA LEU A 52 -6.05 -7.15 5.64
C LEU A 52 -7.03 -7.16 4.46
N CYS A 53 -7.18 -8.28 3.78
CA CYS A 53 -8.14 -8.42 2.69
C CYS A 53 -9.57 -8.10 3.15
N GLN A 54 -10.00 -8.61 4.32
CA GLN A 54 -11.31 -8.31 4.88
C GLN A 54 -11.51 -6.82 5.15
N VAL A 55 -10.50 -6.15 5.73
CA VAL A 55 -10.55 -4.70 5.99
C VAL A 55 -10.68 -3.91 4.69
N LEU A 56 -9.85 -4.22 3.69
CA LEU A 56 -9.87 -3.51 2.40
C LEU A 56 -11.19 -3.71 1.64
N CYS A 57 -11.75 -4.93 1.67
CA CYS A 57 -13.07 -5.20 1.10
C CYS A 57 -14.17 -4.46 1.86
N ALA A 58 -14.12 -4.41 3.19
CA ALA A 58 -15.08 -3.65 4.00
C ALA A 58 -15.01 -2.15 3.67
N TYR A 59 -13.80 -1.59 3.51
CA TYR A 59 -13.63 -0.20 3.08
C TYR A 59 -14.22 0.04 1.69
N ARG A 60 -14.02 -0.87 0.73
CA ARG A 60 -14.60 -0.73 -0.61
C ARG A 60 -16.13 -0.69 -0.58
N ILE A 61 -16.74 -1.50 0.29
CA ILE A 61 -18.21 -1.53 0.45
C ILE A 61 -18.72 -0.27 1.14
N PHE A 62 -18.06 0.15 2.23
CA PHE A 62 -18.51 1.27 3.04
C PHE A 62 -18.16 2.65 2.44
N LEU A 63 -17.04 2.73 1.74
CA LEU A 63 -16.48 3.96 1.14
C LEU A 63 -16.24 3.76 -0.36
N PRO A 64 -17.30 3.59 -1.17
CA PRO A 64 -17.15 3.24 -2.59
C PRO A 64 -16.41 4.31 -3.41
N PHE A 65 -16.43 5.55 -2.95
CA PHE A 65 -15.74 6.70 -3.57
C PHE A 65 -14.25 6.77 -3.26
N ALA A 66 -13.78 6.13 -2.18
CA ALA A 66 -12.40 6.30 -1.73
C ALA A 66 -11.40 5.48 -2.56
N GLY A 67 -10.25 6.06 -2.83
CA GLY A 67 -9.09 5.33 -3.33
C GLY A 67 -8.55 4.36 -2.27
N ILE A 68 -8.09 3.19 -2.68
CA ILE A 68 -7.44 2.20 -1.80
C ILE A 68 -6.06 1.90 -2.35
N THR A 69 -5.03 2.29 -1.61
CA THR A 69 -3.63 2.05 -1.95
C THR A 69 -3.08 0.84 -1.22
N VAL A 70 -2.45 -0.08 -1.94
CA VAL A 70 -1.77 -1.24 -1.35
C VAL A 70 -0.27 -1.03 -1.39
N SER A 71 0.35 -1.16 -0.21
CA SER A 71 1.77 -0.94 0.02
C SER A 71 2.63 -2.06 -0.58
N SER A 72 3.87 -1.72 -0.96
CA SER A 72 4.93 -2.67 -1.32
C SER A 72 5.43 -3.55 -0.15
N ARG A 73 4.96 -3.30 1.07
CA ARG A 73 5.16 -4.20 2.22
C ARG A 73 4.45 -5.54 2.04
N GLU A 74 3.42 -5.59 1.18
CA GLU A 74 2.67 -6.80 0.90
C GLU A 74 3.31 -7.61 -0.22
N SER A 75 3.06 -8.94 -0.21
CA SER A 75 3.60 -9.84 -1.25
C SER A 75 3.04 -9.50 -2.64
N ALA A 76 3.83 -9.76 -3.68
CA ALA A 76 3.41 -9.59 -5.07
C ALA A 76 2.10 -10.33 -5.38
N THR A 77 1.98 -11.55 -4.87
CA THR A 77 0.78 -12.38 -5.04
C THR A 77 -0.45 -11.72 -4.41
N PHE A 78 -0.34 -11.25 -3.16
CA PHE A 78 -1.43 -10.55 -2.48
C PHE A 78 -1.82 -9.27 -3.23
N ARG A 79 -0.85 -8.46 -3.65
CA ARG A 79 -1.08 -7.19 -4.35
C ARG A 79 -1.77 -7.39 -5.69
N ASN A 80 -1.33 -8.39 -6.47
CA ASN A 80 -1.97 -8.74 -7.73
C ASN A 80 -3.42 -9.24 -7.53
N GLY A 81 -3.68 -9.98 -6.46
CA GLY A 81 -5.02 -10.46 -6.11
C GLY A 81 -5.94 -9.32 -5.69
N ILE A 82 -5.51 -8.49 -4.74
CA ILE A 82 -6.35 -7.44 -4.16
C ILE A 82 -6.63 -6.29 -5.15
N ALA A 83 -5.72 -6.04 -6.11
CA ALA A 83 -5.95 -5.09 -7.19
C ALA A 83 -7.15 -5.47 -8.07
N LYS A 84 -7.42 -6.77 -8.23
CA LYS A 84 -8.59 -7.27 -8.96
C LYS A 84 -9.89 -7.19 -8.17
N ILE A 85 -9.83 -7.00 -6.86
CA ILE A 85 -10.99 -7.05 -5.97
C ILE A 85 -11.42 -5.65 -5.55
N CYS A 86 -10.51 -4.85 -4.96
CA CYS A 86 -10.91 -3.60 -4.32
C CYS A 86 -9.85 -2.50 -4.32
N ALA A 87 -8.56 -2.81 -4.54
CA ALA A 87 -7.53 -1.78 -4.58
C ALA A 87 -7.61 -0.96 -5.88
N THR A 88 -7.28 0.32 -5.78
CA THR A 88 -7.28 1.26 -6.91
C THR A 88 -5.90 1.79 -7.23
N LYS A 89 -4.98 1.72 -6.28
CA LYS A 89 -3.60 2.22 -6.43
C LYS A 89 -2.61 1.20 -5.88
N VAL A 90 -1.51 1.03 -6.61
CA VAL A 90 -0.37 0.20 -6.18
C VAL A 90 0.92 0.99 -6.39
N SER A 91 1.84 0.90 -5.44
CA SER A 91 3.18 1.50 -5.57
C SER A 91 4.14 0.52 -6.24
N ALA A 92 5.14 0.99 -6.96
CA ALA A 92 6.18 0.16 -7.55
C ALA A 92 7.54 0.85 -7.44
N GLY A 93 8.61 0.07 -7.38
CA GLY A 93 9.99 0.58 -7.33
C GLY A 93 10.26 1.45 -6.10
N VAL A 94 9.63 1.17 -4.97
CA VAL A 94 9.77 1.94 -3.72
C VAL A 94 11.03 1.50 -3.00
N SER A 95 11.83 2.47 -2.51
CA SER A 95 12.87 2.26 -1.52
C SER A 95 12.51 3.00 -0.23
N THR A 96 12.89 2.45 0.91
CA THR A 96 12.69 3.04 2.24
C THR A 96 14.00 3.47 2.89
N GLY A 97 15.13 3.29 2.20
CA GLY A 97 16.44 3.76 2.64
C GLY A 97 16.51 5.29 2.69
N ILE A 98 17.13 5.82 3.73
CA ILE A 98 17.39 7.26 3.87
C ILE A 98 18.57 7.60 2.94
N GLY A 99 18.32 8.44 1.93
CA GLY A 99 19.36 8.85 0.96
C GLY A 99 19.38 8.07 -0.36
N ASP A 100 18.66 6.97 -0.48
CA ASP A 100 18.67 6.08 -1.66
C ASP A 100 18.28 6.75 -2.99
N HIS A 101 17.75 7.95 -2.97
CA HIS A 101 17.31 8.63 -4.20
C HIS A 101 18.48 9.14 -5.06
N GLU A 102 19.61 9.48 -4.45
CA GLU A 102 20.80 9.93 -5.18
C GLU A 102 21.65 8.75 -5.65
N GLU A 103 21.73 7.66 -4.89
CA GLU A 103 22.58 6.50 -5.16
C GLU A 103 22.05 5.60 -6.28
N LYS A 104 20.74 5.59 -6.56
CA LYS A 104 20.19 4.84 -7.70
C LYS A 104 20.66 5.29 -9.07
N TYR A 105 21.20 6.50 -9.18
CA TYR A 105 21.71 7.06 -10.44
C TYR A 105 23.25 7.00 -10.54
N GLU A 106 23.94 6.75 -9.44
CA GLU A 106 25.37 6.52 -9.42
C GLU A 106 25.63 5.05 -9.10
N CYS A 107 26.16 4.28 -10.09
CA CYS A 107 26.62 2.91 -9.89
C CYS A 107 27.77 2.87 -8.88
N LYS A 108 27.50 2.96 -7.60
CA LYS A 108 28.44 2.62 -6.54
C LYS A 108 28.05 1.28 -5.94
N LYS A 109 28.88 0.29 -6.26
CA LYS A 109 29.02 -0.93 -5.47
C LYS A 109 29.75 -0.51 -4.20
N ASP A 110 29.11 -0.75 -3.06
CA ASP A 110 29.70 -1.40 -1.88
C ASP A 110 28.75 -1.23 -0.66
N ASP A 111 28.38 -2.35 -0.10
CA ASP A 111 28.13 -2.77 1.29
C ASP A 111 27.58 -1.78 2.35
N ASP A 112 26.96 -0.68 2.03
CA ASP A 112 26.14 0.08 2.99
C ASP A 112 24.67 -0.14 2.66
N VAL A 113 24.11 -1.21 3.25
CA VAL A 113 22.66 -1.41 3.33
C VAL A 113 22.13 -0.23 4.14
N GLY A 114 21.57 0.77 3.44
CA GLY A 114 20.92 1.90 4.09
C GLY A 114 19.96 1.40 5.16
N ASP A 115 19.83 2.13 6.27
CA ASP A 115 18.92 1.82 7.37
C ASP A 115 17.48 1.76 6.85
N GLU A 116 17.09 0.60 6.31
CA GLU A 116 15.71 0.36 5.91
C GLU A 116 14.80 0.42 7.13
N GLN A 117 13.87 1.35 7.15
CA GLN A 117 12.96 1.50 8.29
C GLN A 117 12.05 0.28 8.47
N PHE A 118 11.77 -0.46 7.40
CA PHE A 118 10.97 -1.68 7.40
C PHE A 118 11.16 -2.49 6.12
N GLU A 119 10.88 -3.78 6.20
CA GLU A 119 11.00 -4.73 5.11
C GLU A 119 10.01 -4.44 3.98
N ILE A 120 10.53 -4.31 2.75
CA ILE A 120 9.75 -4.30 1.50
C ILE A 120 9.66 -5.75 1.01
N ASN A 121 8.45 -6.24 0.78
CA ASN A 121 8.24 -7.61 0.31
C ASN A 121 8.10 -7.69 -1.21
N ASP A 122 7.62 -6.62 -1.84
CA ASP A 122 7.47 -6.52 -3.30
C ASP A 122 8.35 -5.39 -3.83
N ASP A 123 9.51 -5.76 -4.33
CA ASP A 123 10.55 -4.91 -4.87
C ASP A 123 10.49 -4.74 -6.40
N ARG A 124 9.42 -5.25 -7.03
CA ARG A 124 9.26 -5.18 -8.49
C ARG A 124 9.42 -3.75 -8.98
N SER A 125 10.20 -3.63 -10.08
CA SER A 125 10.30 -2.37 -10.81
C SER A 125 8.94 -1.94 -11.37
N PHE A 126 8.84 -0.66 -11.72
CA PHE A 126 7.63 -0.11 -12.34
C PHE A 126 7.23 -0.91 -13.60
N GLY A 127 8.17 -1.18 -14.51
CA GLY A 127 7.90 -1.93 -15.75
C GLY A 127 7.36 -3.33 -15.47
N LYS A 128 7.98 -4.05 -14.52
CA LYS A 128 7.52 -5.40 -14.14
C LYS A 128 6.14 -5.39 -13.50
N MET A 129 5.86 -4.41 -12.64
CA MET A 129 4.54 -4.25 -12.04
C MET A 129 3.47 -3.97 -13.10
N TYR A 130 3.78 -3.09 -14.05
CA TYR A 130 2.88 -2.72 -15.15
C TYR A 130 2.51 -3.97 -15.98
N GLU A 131 3.52 -4.72 -16.44
CA GLU A 131 3.34 -5.97 -17.19
C GLU A 131 2.48 -7.00 -16.43
N ASP A 132 2.78 -7.21 -15.14
CA ASP A 132 2.05 -8.20 -14.32
C ASP A 132 0.57 -7.79 -14.15
N MET A 133 0.27 -6.51 -14.04
CA MET A 133 -1.10 -6.02 -13.98
C MET A 133 -1.84 -6.21 -15.31
N GLU A 134 -1.20 -5.92 -16.45
CA GLU A 134 -1.78 -6.16 -17.78
C GLU A 134 -2.03 -7.65 -18.02
N GLN A 135 -1.06 -8.52 -17.71
CA GLN A 135 -1.22 -9.97 -17.77
C GLN A 135 -2.32 -10.46 -16.84
N GLY A 136 -2.53 -9.77 -15.74
CA GLY A 136 -3.63 -10.00 -14.82
C GLY A 136 -5.01 -9.57 -15.32
N GLY A 137 -5.10 -8.94 -16.50
CA GLY A 137 -6.34 -8.42 -17.09
C GLY A 137 -6.75 -7.05 -16.57
N LEU A 138 -5.83 -6.31 -15.94
CA LEU A 138 -6.04 -4.92 -15.51
C LEU A 138 -5.40 -3.98 -16.53
N GLN A 139 -5.89 -2.75 -16.58
CA GLN A 139 -5.31 -1.68 -17.35
C GLN A 139 -4.69 -0.66 -16.39
N PRO A 140 -3.36 -0.71 -16.14
CA PRO A 140 -2.70 0.27 -15.30
C PRO A 140 -2.73 1.66 -15.96
N VAL A 141 -2.96 2.68 -15.15
CA VAL A 141 -2.90 4.08 -15.56
C VAL A 141 -1.95 4.83 -14.65
N LEU A 142 -1.18 5.77 -15.22
CA LEU A 142 -0.17 6.51 -14.46
C LEU A 142 -0.74 7.74 -13.75
N ASN A 143 -1.88 8.20 -14.19
CA ASN A 143 -2.56 9.36 -13.62
C ASN A 143 -4.00 9.02 -13.32
N ASP A 144 -4.47 9.44 -12.15
CA ASP A 144 -5.90 9.46 -11.87
C ASP A 144 -6.51 10.66 -12.57
N TYR A 145 -7.34 10.40 -13.55
CA TYR A 145 -8.19 11.44 -14.14
C TYR A 145 -9.53 11.39 -13.43
N ILE A 146 -9.75 12.34 -12.53
CA ILE A 146 -11.09 12.60 -12.01
C ILE A 146 -11.70 13.62 -12.92
N TYR A 147 -12.71 13.23 -13.67
CA TYR A 147 -13.58 14.18 -14.36
C TYR A 147 -14.50 14.79 -13.30
N VAL A 148 -14.30 16.05 -13.01
CA VAL A 148 -15.16 16.86 -12.12
C VAL A 148 -16.31 17.44 -12.95
#